data_32d76813ec3b17e122971740d5a880da
#
_entry.id   32d76813ec3b17e122971740d5a880da
#
_cell.length_a   1.000
_cell.length_b   1.000
_cell.length_c   1.000
_cell.angle_alpha   90.00
_cell.angle_beta   90.00
_cell.angle_gamma   90.00
#
_symmetry.space_group_name_H-M   'P 1'
#
loop_
_entity.id
_entity.type
_entity.pdbx_description
1 polymer ?
#
loop_
_entity_poly.entity_id
_entity_poly.type
_entity_poly.pdbx_seq_one_letter_code
_entity_poly.pdbx_strand_id
1 'polypeptide(L)'
;TTLLVFITALVFGLFSGTSFSLNGFSHVGFFMLKALSYNLLAVLISVWVRRTGFAIGLYFIYLGAENIISQLLDVWSIKLRADHGIDLGSMGDYLPMNASDGLLTFPDNPIKSFAKANLPTDYTWLVILLAVIYVVLFYVLSRRRMVKSDL
;
A
#
# COMPACT_ATOMS: atom_id res chain seq x y z
N THR A 1 -15.54 -7.60 6.57
CA THR A 1 -15.07 -6.18 6.62
C THR A 1 -15.79 -5.35 5.56
N THR A 2 -15.83 -5.73 4.29
CA THR A 2 -16.54 -5.00 3.20
C THR A 2 -18.04 -4.86 3.45
N LEU A 3 -18.68 -5.93 3.92
CA LEU A 3 -20.10 -5.92 4.23
C LEU A 3 -20.41 -4.94 5.37
N LEU A 4 -19.55 -4.85 6.37
CA LEU A 4 -19.68 -3.92 7.49
C LEU A 4 -19.51 -2.47 7.02
N VAL A 5 -18.50 -2.18 6.17
CA VAL A 5 -18.30 -0.85 5.58
C VAL A 5 -19.52 -0.43 4.74
N PHE A 6 -20.05 -1.37 3.94
CA PHE A 6 -21.24 -1.11 3.13
C PHE A 6 -22.48 -0.82 3.98
N ILE A 7 -22.73 -1.63 5.01
CA ILE A 7 -23.86 -1.40 5.96
C ILE A 7 -23.69 -0.06 6.68
N THR A 8 -22.49 0.25 7.17
CA THR A 8 -22.22 1.52 7.85
C THR A 8 -22.45 2.71 6.92
N ALA A 9 -21.97 2.66 5.68
CA ALA A 9 -22.19 3.71 4.69
C ALA A 9 -23.67 3.88 4.36
N LEU A 10 -24.44 2.78 4.26
CA LEU A 10 -25.86 2.80 3.98
C LEU A 10 -26.65 3.39 5.14
N VAL A 11 -26.33 3.01 6.37
CA VAL A 11 -26.94 3.56 7.59
C VAL A 11 -26.65 5.04 7.71
N PHE A 12 -25.38 5.48 7.57
CA PHE A 12 -25.03 6.89 7.61
C PHE A 12 -25.69 7.70 6.49
N GLY A 13 -25.77 7.17 5.27
CA GLY A 13 -26.46 7.82 4.16
C GLY A 13 -27.94 8.04 4.42
N LEU A 14 -28.63 7.05 5.00
CA LEU A 14 -30.04 7.15 5.36
C LEU A 14 -30.30 8.14 6.48
N PHE A 15 -29.44 8.21 7.50
CA PHE A 15 -29.62 9.10 8.65
C PHE A 15 -29.15 10.54 8.39
N SER A 16 -28.19 10.76 7.51
CA SER A 16 -27.67 12.10 7.21
C SER A 16 -28.49 12.85 6.13
N GLY A 17 -29.44 12.18 5.49
CA GLY A 17 -30.22 12.78 4.41
C GLY A 17 -29.43 13.16 3.16
N THR A 18 -28.16 12.69 3.09
CA THR A 18 -27.30 12.91 1.91
C THR A 18 -27.61 11.86 0.85
N SER A 19 -27.60 12.25 -0.42
CA SER A 19 -27.75 11.33 -1.55
C SER A 19 -26.63 10.29 -1.52
N PHE A 20 -27.00 9.02 -1.63
CA PHE A 20 -26.04 7.92 -1.70
C PHE A 20 -25.17 8.08 -2.96
N SER A 21 -23.90 8.42 -2.76
CA SER A 21 -22.92 8.57 -3.85
C SER A 21 -21.97 7.37 -3.86
N LEU A 22 -21.89 6.69 -5.00
CA LEU A 22 -20.94 5.59 -5.22
C LEU A 22 -19.52 6.09 -5.55
N ASN A 23 -19.28 7.41 -5.53
CA ASN A 23 -18.01 8.02 -5.90
C ASN A 23 -16.81 7.59 -5.02
N GLY A 24 -17.05 7.00 -3.85
CA GLY A 24 -15.99 6.46 -2.96
C GLY A 24 -15.79 4.95 -3.06
N PHE A 25 -16.52 4.24 -3.93
CA PHE A 25 -16.43 2.78 -3.97
C PHE A 25 -15.05 2.25 -4.39
N SER A 26 -14.32 2.99 -5.22
CA SER A 26 -12.94 2.68 -5.60
C SER A 26 -11.99 2.65 -4.38
N HIS A 27 -12.19 3.53 -3.40
CA HIS A 27 -11.39 3.54 -2.17
C HIS A 27 -11.56 2.27 -1.33
N VAL A 28 -12.74 1.64 -1.38
CA VAL A 28 -12.97 0.34 -0.73
C VAL A 28 -12.11 -0.74 -1.38
N GLY A 29 -12.02 -0.74 -2.72
CA GLY A 29 -11.16 -1.65 -3.46
C GLY A 29 -9.66 -1.45 -3.12
N PHE A 30 -9.21 -0.21 -3.05
CA PHE A 30 -7.82 0.11 -2.67
C PHE A 30 -7.53 -0.27 -1.21
N PHE A 31 -8.48 -0.07 -0.30
CA PHE A 31 -8.34 -0.52 1.08
C PHE A 31 -8.25 -2.04 1.19
N MET A 32 -9.04 -2.78 0.40
CA MET A 32 -8.94 -4.24 0.34
C MET A 32 -7.58 -4.68 -0.20
N LEU A 33 -7.08 -4.04 -1.25
CA LEU A 33 -5.77 -4.33 -1.81
C LEU A 33 -4.65 -4.09 -0.79
N LYS A 34 -4.73 -2.97 -0.04
CA LYS A 34 -3.83 -2.67 1.07
C LYS A 34 -3.89 -3.76 2.14
N ALA A 35 -5.09 -4.07 2.65
CA ALA A 35 -5.26 -5.09 3.69
C ALA A 35 -4.72 -6.46 3.23
N LEU A 36 -4.93 -6.83 1.96
CA LEU A 36 -4.41 -8.06 1.39
C LEU A 36 -2.89 -8.07 1.33
N SER A 37 -2.26 -6.97 0.88
CA SER A 37 -0.81 -6.82 0.81
C SER A 37 -0.15 -6.99 2.19
N TYR A 38 -0.67 -6.29 3.20
CA TYR A 38 -0.17 -6.37 4.57
C TYR A 38 -0.32 -7.78 5.17
N ASN A 39 -1.48 -8.41 4.99
CA ASN A 39 -1.70 -9.77 5.46
C ASN A 39 -0.79 -10.78 4.77
N LEU A 40 -0.63 -10.71 3.45
CA LEU A 40 0.24 -11.63 2.70
C LEU A 40 1.71 -11.46 3.07
N LEU A 41 2.18 -10.24 3.29
CA LEU A 41 3.52 -10.00 3.80
C LEU A 41 3.71 -10.61 5.20
N ALA A 42 2.74 -10.43 6.11
CA ALA A 42 2.79 -11.01 7.45
C ALA A 42 2.84 -12.55 7.38
N VAL A 43 2.02 -13.16 6.52
CA VAL A 43 2.05 -14.60 6.27
C VAL A 43 3.40 -15.04 5.70
N LEU A 44 3.94 -14.33 4.72
CA LEU A 44 5.24 -14.63 4.13
C LEU A 44 6.34 -14.65 5.19
N ILE A 45 6.42 -13.62 6.01
CA ILE A 45 7.40 -13.52 7.10
C ILE A 45 7.19 -14.64 8.13
N SER A 46 5.94 -14.93 8.51
CA SER A 46 5.65 -15.98 9.50
C SER A 46 6.04 -17.37 9.04
N VAL A 47 5.88 -17.65 7.74
CA VAL A 47 6.29 -18.95 7.13
C VAL A 47 7.82 -19.05 7.01
N TRP A 48 8.52 -17.93 6.84
CA TRP A 48 9.99 -17.91 6.78
C TRP A 48 10.63 -18.03 8.15
N VAL A 49 10.01 -17.45 9.16
CA VAL A 49 10.55 -17.34 10.52
C VAL A 49 9.77 -18.24 11.46
N ARG A 50 10.39 -19.34 11.89
CA ARG A 50 9.74 -20.36 12.75
C ARG A 50 9.41 -19.89 14.17
N ARG A 51 9.90 -18.70 14.59
CA ARG A 51 9.65 -18.12 15.92
C ARG A 51 8.74 -16.91 15.82
N THR A 52 7.55 -16.98 16.40
CA THR A 52 6.51 -15.97 16.30
C THR A 52 6.96 -14.57 16.74
N GLY A 53 7.67 -14.46 17.86
CA GLY A 53 8.16 -13.17 18.35
C GLY A 53 9.16 -12.50 17.40
N PHE A 54 10.04 -13.30 16.78
CA PHE A 54 10.99 -12.79 15.80
C PHE A 54 10.32 -12.39 14.49
N ALA A 55 9.27 -13.13 14.07
CA ALA A 55 8.49 -12.80 12.89
C ALA A 55 7.78 -11.45 13.03
N ILE A 56 7.20 -11.18 14.20
CA ILE A 56 6.56 -9.89 14.50
C ILE A 56 7.59 -8.76 14.46
N GLY A 57 8.74 -8.94 15.13
CA GLY A 57 9.82 -7.94 15.10
C GLY A 57 10.32 -7.64 13.69
N LEU A 58 10.55 -8.69 12.88
CA LEU A 58 11.00 -8.54 11.51
C LEU A 58 9.96 -7.82 10.63
N TYR A 59 8.67 -8.09 10.86
CA TYR A 59 7.59 -7.41 10.16
C TYR A 59 7.62 -5.89 10.41
N PHE A 60 7.76 -5.46 11.68
CA PHE A 60 7.85 -4.04 11.99
C PHE A 60 9.13 -3.39 11.48
N ILE A 61 10.26 -4.10 11.55
CA ILE A 61 11.53 -3.63 10.99
C ILE A 61 11.39 -3.42 9.48
N TYR A 62 10.76 -4.36 8.77
CA TYR A 62 10.52 -4.25 7.34
C TYR A 62 9.66 -3.02 7.01
N LEU A 63 8.53 -2.83 7.70
CA LEU A 63 7.66 -1.66 7.49
C LEU A 63 8.37 -0.33 7.77
N GLY A 64 9.14 -0.28 8.86
CA GLY A 64 9.93 0.91 9.21
C GLY A 64 11.01 1.22 8.16
N ALA A 65 11.76 0.20 7.73
CA ALA A 65 12.80 0.34 6.72
C ALA A 65 12.20 0.78 5.38
N GLU A 66 11.10 0.16 4.96
CA GLU A 66 10.43 0.54 3.71
C GLU A 66 9.93 1.98 3.73
N ASN A 67 9.39 2.44 4.87
CA ASN A 67 8.94 3.82 5.02
C ASN A 67 10.12 4.82 4.90
N ILE A 68 11.25 4.53 5.53
CA ILE A 68 12.46 5.37 5.42
C ILE A 68 12.95 5.41 3.97
N ILE A 69 13.04 4.25 3.30
CA ILE A 69 13.47 4.16 1.90
C ILE A 69 12.50 4.92 0.99
N SER A 70 11.20 4.81 1.21
CA SER A 70 10.18 5.54 0.46
C SER A 70 10.40 7.05 0.53
N GLN A 71 10.62 7.58 1.73
CA GLN A 71 10.87 9.02 1.91
C GLN A 71 12.16 9.48 1.21
N LEU A 72 13.21 8.67 1.27
CA LEU A 72 14.47 8.97 0.58
C LEU A 72 14.28 8.99 -0.95
N LEU A 73 13.51 8.04 -1.49
CA LEU A 73 13.19 7.99 -2.91
C LEU A 73 12.34 9.18 -3.35
N ASP A 74 11.39 9.62 -2.53
CA ASP A 74 10.58 10.80 -2.83
C ASP A 74 11.42 12.08 -2.85
N VAL A 75 12.34 12.25 -1.90
CA VAL A 75 13.28 13.38 -1.90
C VAL A 75 14.19 13.31 -3.13
N TRP A 76 14.63 12.11 -3.50
CA TRP A 76 15.47 11.94 -4.68
C TRP A 76 14.73 12.23 -5.98
N SER A 77 13.48 11.82 -6.11
CA SER A 77 12.64 12.13 -7.29
C SER A 77 12.45 13.65 -7.47
N ILE A 78 12.25 14.39 -6.36
CA ILE A 78 12.15 15.85 -6.38
C ILE A 78 13.46 16.48 -6.89
N LYS A 79 14.62 16.01 -6.40
CA LYS A 79 15.92 16.48 -6.86
C LYS A 79 16.15 16.17 -8.33
N LEU A 80 15.85 14.95 -8.77
CA LEU A 80 16.02 14.52 -10.15
C LEU A 80 15.23 15.41 -11.11
N ARG A 81 14.02 15.80 -10.71
CA ARG A 81 13.21 16.73 -11.46
C ARG A 81 13.81 18.15 -11.48
N ALA A 82 14.30 18.63 -10.34
CA ALA A 82 14.88 19.97 -10.25
C ALA A 82 16.18 20.09 -11.08
N ASP A 83 17.04 19.07 -11.04
CA ASP A 83 18.35 19.10 -11.67
C ASP A 83 18.32 18.69 -13.15
N HIS A 84 17.48 17.76 -13.52
CA HIS A 84 17.48 17.12 -14.85
C HIS A 84 16.16 17.27 -15.61
N GLY A 85 15.12 17.80 -14.99
CA GLY A 85 13.79 17.94 -15.59
C GLY A 85 13.06 16.60 -15.78
N ILE A 86 13.57 15.51 -15.22
CA ILE A 86 12.99 14.18 -15.35
C ILE A 86 11.95 13.97 -14.24
N ASP A 87 10.69 13.81 -14.61
CA ASP A 87 9.60 13.55 -13.67
C ASP A 87 9.22 12.06 -13.73
N LEU A 88 9.55 11.34 -12.67
CA LEU A 88 9.21 9.94 -12.46
C LEU A 88 8.06 9.75 -11.46
N GLY A 89 7.41 10.84 -11.04
CA GLY A 89 6.41 10.82 -9.98
C GLY A 89 7.01 10.48 -8.61
N SER A 90 6.14 10.11 -7.67
CA SER A 90 6.55 9.68 -6.32
C SER A 90 7.19 8.29 -6.38
N MET A 91 8.53 8.23 -6.45
CA MET A 91 9.25 6.95 -6.53
C MET A 91 9.07 6.11 -5.25
N GLY A 92 8.75 6.73 -4.13
CA GLY A 92 8.44 6.04 -2.90
C GLY A 92 7.20 5.15 -2.98
N ASP A 93 6.25 5.50 -3.86
CA ASP A 93 5.03 4.71 -4.07
C ASP A 93 5.27 3.44 -4.92
N TYR A 94 6.48 3.22 -5.46
CA TYR A 94 6.80 2.00 -6.20
C TYR A 94 7.25 0.84 -5.30
N LEU A 95 7.45 1.07 -4.01
CA LEU A 95 7.83 0.04 -3.06
C LEU A 95 6.65 -0.88 -2.71
N PRO A 96 6.89 -2.14 -2.30
CA PRO A 96 5.86 -3.17 -2.15
C PRO A 96 4.66 -2.80 -1.29
N MET A 97 4.88 -2.23 -0.10
CA MET A 97 3.78 -1.83 0.78
C MET A 97 3.28 -0.44 0.44
N ASN A 98 4.21 0.47 0.09
CA ASN A 98 3.86 1.85 -0.27
C ASN A 98 3.05 1.93 -1.57
N ALA A 99 3.16 0.96 -2.48
CA ALA A 99 2.30 0.89 -3.67
C ALA A 99 0.82 0.76 -3.30
N SER A 100 0.49 -0.03 -2.28
CA SER A 100 -0.89 -0.12 -1.79
C SER A 100 -1.30 1.07 -0.92
N ASP A 101 -0.37 1.70 -0.20
CA ASP A 101 -0.61 2.86 0.63
C ASP A 101 -0.76 4.15 -0.20
N GLY A 102 0.00 4.27 -1.28
CA GLY A 102 -0.05 5.41 -2.20
C GLY A 102 -1.38 5.58 -2.92
N LEU A 103 -2.19 4.50 -3.01
CA LEU A 103 -3.52 4.53 -3.60
C LEU A 103 -4.60 5.11 -2.66
N LEU A 104 -4.30 5.19 -1.37
CA LEU A 104 -5.22 5.75 -0.38
C LEU A 104 -4.80 7.18 -0.03
N THR A 105 -5.77 8.08 -0.07
CA THR A 105 -5.57 9.49 0.29
C THR A 105 -5.60 9.72 1.80
N PHE A 106 -6.03 8.74 2.56
CA PHE A 106 -6.17 8.84 4.02
C PHE A 106 -5.58 7.59 4.72
N PRO A 107 -4.84 7.72 5.84
CA PRO A 107 -4.44 8.97 6.49
C PRO A 107 -3.39 9.75 5.70
N ASP A 108 -3.52 11.06 5.70
CA ASP A 108 -2.60 11.95 4.97
C ASP A 108 -1.23 11.96 5.66
N ASN A 109 -0.19 11.67 4.88
CA ASN A 109 1.19 11.79 5.34
C ASN A 109 1.74 13.12 4.82
N PRO A 110 2.10 14.10 5.71
CA PRO A 110 2.55 15.42 5.30
C PRO A 110 3.75 15.39 4.33
N ILE A 111 4.63 14.40 4.46
CA ILE A 111 5.80 14.26 3.58
C ILE A 111 5.37 13.78 2.20
N LYS A 112 4.44 12.83 2.13
CA LYS A 112 3.90 12.33 0.84
C LYS A 112 3.05 13.38 0.14
N SER A 113 2.23 14.15 0.86
CA SER A 113 1.45 15.24 0.27
C SER A 113 2.36 16.35 -0.26
N PHE A 114 3.44 16.68 0.45
CA PHE A 114 4.45 17.62 -0.04
C PHE A 114 5.16 17.09 -1.31
N ALA A 115 5.54 15.81 -1.32
CA ALA A 115 6.16 15.19 -2.51
C ALA A 115 5.21 15.22 -3.71
N LYS A 116 3.96 14.81 -3.53
CA LYS A 116 2.93 14.84 -4.59
C LYS A 116 2.63 16.26 -5.11
N ALA A 117 2.65 17.27 -4.25
CA ALA A 117 2.48 18.66 -4.67
C ALA A 117 3.62 19.16 -5.57
N ASN A 118 4.84 18.64 -5.39
CA ASN A 118 6.01 18.99 -6.19
C ASN A 118 6.20 18.09 -7.43
N LEU A 119 5.47 16.97 -7.52
CA LEU A 119 5.55 16.00 -8.61
C LEU A 119 4.17 15.90 -9.29
N PRO A 120 3.87 16.72 -10.31
CA PRO A 120 2.54 16.80 -10.91
C PRO A 120 2.16 15.57 -11.74
N THR A 121 3.12 14.73 -12.12
CA THR A 121 2.81 13.53 -12.92
C THR A 121 2.28 12.42 -12.04
N ASP A 122 1.05 12.01 -12.31
CA ASP A 122 0.36 10.96 -11.56
C ASP A 122 0.44 9.62 -12.32
N TYR A 123 1.23 8.70 -11.78
CA TYR A 123 1.38 7.34 -12.30
C TYR A 123 0.49 6.32 -11.57
N THR A 124 -0.74 6.72 -11.19
CA THR A 124 -1.67 5.88 -10.44
C THR A 124 -1.86 4.48 -11.06
N TRP A 125 -1.95 4.39 -12.39
CA TRP A 125 -2.06 3.10 -13.07
C TRP A 125 -0.87 2.19 -12.84
N LEU A 126 0.33 2.73 -12.89
CA LEU A 126 1.56 1.97 -12.64
C LEU A 126 1.63 1.50 -11.19
N VAL A 127 1.23 2.36 -10.25
CA VAL A 127 1.16 2.02 -8.82
C VAL A 127 0.15 0.90 -8.56
N ILE A 128 -1.05 0.95 -9.18
CA ILE A 128 -2.05 -0.13 -9.10
C ILE A 128 -1.48 -1.45 -9.64
N LEU A 129 -0.84 -1.42 -10.79
CA LEU A 129 -0.24 -2.59 -11.42
C LEU A 129 0.83 -3.20 -10.52
N LEU A 130 1.73 -2.37 -9.97
CA LEU A 130 2.76 -2.81 -9.03
C LEU A 130 2.16 -3.41 -7.76
N ALA A 131 1.15 -2.78 -7.16
CA ALA A 131 0.49 -3.30 -5.97
C ALA A 131 -0.10 -4.70 -6.21
N VAL A 132 -0.74 -4.92 -7.37
CA VAL A 132 -1.27 -6.24 -7.75
C VAL A 132 -0.14 -7.26 -7.96
N ILE A 133 0.94 -6.86 -8.64
CA ILE A 133 2.12 -7.73 -8.84
C ILE A 133 2.71 -8.17 -7.49
N TYR A 134 2.88 -7.24 -6.54
CA TYR A 134 3.41 -7.55 -5.22
C TYR A 134 2.50 -8.50 -4.43
N VAL A 135 1.18 -8.32 -4.49
CA VAL A 135 0.22 -9.23 -3.87
C VAL A 135 0.38 -10.65 -4.42
N VAL A 136 0.44 -10.79 -5.76
CA VAL A 136 0.64 -12.09 -6.41
C VAL A 136 2.00 -12.68 -6.02
N LEU A 137 3.04 -11.87 -5.99
CA LEU A 137 4.39 -12.30 -5.62
C LEU A 137 4.44 -12.81 -4.17
N PHE A 138 3.87 -12.07 -3.21
CA PHE A 138 3.80 -12.51 -1.81
C PHE A 138 3.00 -13.79 -1.66
N TYR A 139 1.87 -13.92 -2.37
CA TYR A 139 1.08 -15.14 -2.37
C TYR A 139 1.87 -16.35 -2.89
N VAL A 140 2.52 -16.20 -4.06
CA VAL A 140 3.28 -17.29 -4.69
C VAL A 140 4.47 -17.70 -3.81
N LEU A 141 5.20 -16.74 -3.24
CA LEU A 141 6.32 -17.02 -2.34
C LEU A 141 5.87 -17.73 -1.06
N SER A 142 4.78 -17.27 -0.45
CA SER A 142 4.21 -17.90 0.74
C SER A 142 3.78 -19.32 0.45
N ARG A 143 3.03 -19.56 -0.64
CA ARG A 143 2.59 -20.87 -1.06
C ARG A 143 3.75 -21.82 -1.33
N ARG A 144 4.76 -21.36 -2.10
CA ARG A 144 5.95 -22.18 -2.41
C ARG A 144 6.70 -22.60 -1.14
N ARG A 145 6.76 -21.72 -0.16
CA ARG A 145 7.47 -22.02 1.10
C ARG A 145 6.67 -22.97 1.98
N MET A 146 5.34 -22.81 2.08
CA MET A 146 4.48 -23.73 2.81
C MET A 146 4.60 -25.15 2.26
N VAL A 147 4.45 -25.34 0.96
CA VAL A 147 4.55 -26.66 0.30
C VAL A 147 5.93 -27.31 0.53
N LYS A 148 7.01 -26.50 0.59
CA LYS A 148 8.36 -27.04 0.85
C LYS A 148 8.63 -27.32 2.34
N SER A 149 7.86 -26.76 3.25
CA SER A 149 8.05 -27.00 4.69
C SER A 149 7.29 -28.23 5.20
N ASP A 150 6.30 -28.70 4.43
CA ASP A 150 5.49 -29.89 4.73
C ASP A 150 6.13 -31.20 4.19
N LEU A 151 7.26 -31.10 3.49
CA LEU A 151 8.10 -32.22 3.02
C LEU A 151 9.38 -32.31 3.84
#